data_9376e7d1b3fc7b8243d60122d9a89609
#
_entry.id   9376e7d1b3fc7b8243d60122d9a89609
#
_cell.length_a   1.000
_cell.length_b   1.000
_cell.length_c   1.000
_cell.angle_alpha   90.00
_cell.angle_beta   90.00
_cell.angle_gamma   90.00
#
_symmetry.space_group_name_H-M   'P 1'
#
loop_
_entity.id
_entity.type
_entity.pdbx_description
1 polymer ?
#
loop_
_entity_poly.entity_id
_entity_poly.type
_entity_poly.pdbx_seq_one_letter_code
_entity_poly.pdbx_strand_id
1 'polypeptide(L)'
;MKTERKRAATPAGTAFWDTSGIVPLCCFQSQTAEASKTARIYARQVTWWAAPVEVTSSLNRLYRERNLTLEGKQQAISRLTYLRRRWNEIQPADEVRDSAERLLNIHKLKAADALQLAAALVWCGQRPHGRHFIGADGVLADAAEAEGFTLIRLL
;
A
#
# COMPACT_ATOMS: atom_id res chain seq x y z
N MET A 1 14.07 2.70 -36.98
CA MET A 1 12.80 2.03 -36.60
C MET A 1 12.88 1.73 -35.12
N LYS A 2 12.27 2.56 -34.24
CA LYS A 2 12.21 2.31 -32.82
C LYS A 2 11.13 1.26 -32.58
N THR A 3 11.53 0.06 -32.22
CA THR A 3 10.60 -0.98 -31.77
C THR A 3 9.96 -0.50 -30.46
N GLU A 4 8.71 -0.03 -30.53
CA GLU A 4 7.89 0.15 -29.34
C GLU A 4 7.74 -1.21 -28.66
N ARG A 5 8.47 -1.41 -27.57
CA ARG A 5 8.22 -2.55 -26.68
C ARG A 5 6.79 -2.38 -26.18
N LYS A 6 5.89 -3.18 -26.71
CA LYS A 6 4.51 -3.31 -26.25
C LYS A 6 4.57 -3.59 -24.75
N ARG A 7 4.14 -2.62 -23.95
CA ARG A 7 4.17 -2.69 -22.49
C ARG A 7 3.30 -3.86 -22.06
N ALA A 8 3.84 -4.81 -21.30
CA ALA A 8 3.06 -5.91 -20.75
C ALA A 8 1.92 -5.34 -19.88
N ALA A 9 0.67 -5.74 -20.16
CA ALA A 9 -0.49 -5.35 -19.38
C ALA A 9 -0.32 -5.87 -17.95
N THR A 10 -0.73 -5.07 -16.94
CA THR A 10 -0.79 -5.52 -15.55
C THR A 10 -1.79 -6.67 -15.44
N PRO A 11 -1.41 -7.81 -14.86
CA PRO A 11 -2.35 -8.92 -14.65
C PRO A 11 -3.59 -8.45 -13.90
N ALA A 12 -4.77 -8.97 -14.30
CA ALA A 12 -6.02 -8.69 -13.60
C ALA A 12 -5.91 -9.04 -12.11
N GLY A 13 -6.56 -8.24 -11.26
CA GLY A 13 -6.54 -8.44 -9.82
C GLY A 13 -5.24 -7.98 -9.15
N THR A 14 -4.47 -7.12 -9.80
CA THR A 14 -3.26 -6.52 -9.25
C THR A 14 -3.53 -5.09 -8.78
N ALA A 15 -3.08 -4.75 -7.58
CA ALA A 15 -3.15 -3.40 -7.04
C ALA A 15 -2.01 -3.14 -6.07
N PHE A 16 -1.65 -1.87 -5.93
CA PHE A 16 -0.77 -1.42 -4.86
C PHE A 16 -1.59 -1.23 -3.57
N TRP A 17 -1.10 -1.78 -2.48
CA TRP A 17 -1.72 -1.70 -1.17
C TRP A 17 -0.84 -0.87 -0.23
N ASP A 18 -1.37 0.23 0.27
CA ASP A 18 -0.67 0.94 1.34
C ASP A 18 -0.93 0.27 2.70
N THR A 19 -0.19 0.70 3.70
CA THR A 19 -0.27 0.16 5.07
C THR A 19 -1.69 0.24 5.64
N SER A 20 -2.43 1.31 5.36
CA SER A 20 -3.80 1.49 5.87
C SER A 20 -4.80 0.48 5.30
N GLY A 21 -4.51 -0.08 4.12
CA GLY A 21 -5.28 -1.17 3.54
C GLY A 21 -4.90 -2.54 4.09
N ILE A 22 -3.68 -2.70 4.57
CA ILE A 22 -3.13 -3.96 5.07
C ILE A 22 -3.51 -4.21 6.53
N VAL A 23 -3.45 -3.20 7.40
CA VAL A 23 -3.74 -3.33 8.84
C VAL A 23 -5.11 -3.97 9.08
N PRO A 24 -6.20 -3.59 8.37
CA PRO A 24 -7.51 -4.23 8.54
C PRO A 24 -7.55 -5.71 8.14
N LEU A 25 -6.58 -6.19 7.37
CA LEU A 25 -6.43 -7.61 7.02
C LEU A 25 -5.69 -8.40 8.11
N CYS A 26 -4.96 -7.72 8.98
CA CYS A 26 -4.17 -8.32 10.06
C CYS A 26 -4.97 -8.42 11.36
N CYS A 27 -5.79 -7.44 11.68
CA CYS A 27 -6.62 -7.40 12.87
C CYS A 27 -7.98 -6.76 12.57
N PHE A 28 -8.96 -7.04 13.42
CA PHE A 28 -10.31 -6.52 13.23
C PHE A 28 -10.34 -4.99 13.42
N GLN A 29 -10.88 -4.33 12.41
CA GLN A 29 -11.18 -2.89 12.38
C GLN A 29 -12.50 -2.66 11.62
N SER A 30 -13.03 -1.45 11.66
CA SER A 30 -14.25 -1.10 10.92
C SER A 30 -14.15 -1.39 9.42
N GLN A 31 -12.95 -1.28 8.84
CA GLN A 31 -12.71 -1.53 7.42
C GLN A 31 -12.44 -3.00 7.07
N THR A 32 -12.37 -3.91 8.03
CA THR A 32 -11.93 -5.30 7.78
C THR A 32 -12.81 -6.04 6.78
N ALA A 33 -14.12 -5.88 6.86
CA ALA A 33 -15.04 -6.55 5.93
C ALA A 33 -14.80 -6.08 4.49
N GLU A 34 -14.65 -4.78 4.28
CA GLU A 34 -14.39 -4.20 2.96
C GLU A 34 -13.00 -4.55 2.46
N ALA A 35 -11.98 -4.45 3.33
CA ALA A 35 -10.61 -4.85 2.99
C ALA A 35 -10.52 -6.32 2.57
N SER A 36 -11.20 -7.20 3.28
CA SER A 36 -11.25 -8.63 2.96
C SER A 36 -11.93 -8.90 1.62
N LYS A 37 -13.02 -8.22 1.34
CA LYS A 37 -13.72 -8.28 0.04
C LYS A 37 -12.81 -7.79 -1.08
N THR A 38 -12.15 -6.66 -0.88
CA THR A 38 -11.22 -6.06 -1.83
C THR A 38 -10.02 -6.97 -2.08
N ALA A 39 -9.50 -7.63 -1.05
CA ALA A 39 -8.38 -8.58 -1.17
C ALA A 39 -8.72 -9.83 -1.99
N ARG A 40 -9.98 -10.23 -2.07
CA ARG A 40 -10.42 -11.31 -2.96
C ARG A 40 -10.40 -10.89 -4.43
N ILE A 41 -10.74 -9.63 -4.70
CA ILE A 41 -10.75 -9.06 -6.06
C ILE A 41 -9.33 -8.74 -6.50
N TYR A 42 -8.55 -8.12 -5.63
CA TYR A 42 -7.17 -7.70 -5.88
C TYR A 42 -6.19 -8.56 -5.08
N ALA A 43 -6.19 -9.85 -5.38
CA ALA A 43 -5.40 -10.84 -4.66
C ALA A 43 -3.89 -10.73 -4.93
N ARG A 44 -3.49 -10.10 -6.04
CA ARG A 44 -2.09 -9.81 -6.36
C ARG A 44 -1.69 -8.48 -5.75
N GLN A 45 -1.14 -8.55 -4.54
CA GLN A 45 -0.81 -7.38 -3.75
C GLN A 45 0.63 -6.93 -4.04
N VAL A 46 0.76 -5.68 -4.46
CA VAL A 46 2.04 -4.98 -4.57
C VAL A 46 2.17 -4.05 -3.37
N THR A 47 3.31 -4.07 -2.71
CA THR A 47 3.55 -3.30 -1.48
C THR A 47 4.92 -2.65 -1.49
N TRP A 48 5.10 -1.65 -0.65
CA TRP A 48 6.39 -1.06 -0.36
C TRP A 48 7.22 -1.97 0.57
N TRP A 49 8.51 -2.07 0.32
CA TRP A 49 9.44 -2.86 1.13
C TRP A 49 9.34 -2.60 2.63
N ALA A 50 9.12 -1.35 3.05
CA ALA A 50 8.97 -0.99 4.44
C ALA A 50 7.54 -1.16 5.00
N ALA A 51 6.59 -1.62 4.20
CA ALA A 51 5.21 -1.84 4.66
C ALA A 51 5.11 -2.74 5.91
N PRO A 52 5.88 -3.84 6.04
CA PRO A 52 5.85 -4.63 7.27
C PRO A 52 6.24 -3.85 8.52
N VAL A 53 7.18 -2.94 8.40
CA VAL A 53 7.61 -2.06 9.51
C VAL A 53 6.48 -1.10 9.90
N GLU A 54 5.82 -0.51 8.93
CA GLU A 54 4.71 0.41 9.16
C GLU A 54 3.49 -0.31 9.75
N VAL A 55 3.15 -1.50 9.26
CA VAL A 55 2.09 -2.34 9.83
C VAL A 55 2.41 -2.70 11.27
N THR A 56 3.63 -3.15 11.54
CA THR A 56 4.09 -3.47 12.90
C THR A 56 4.00 -2.27 13.83
N SER A 57 4.38 -1.09 13.36
CA SER A 57 4.21 0.17 14.09
C SER A 57 2.74 0.44 14.45
N SER A 58 1.84 0.27 13.49
CA SER A 58 0.40 0.45 13.70
C SER A 58 -0.17 -0.54 14.71
N LEU A 59 0.22 -1.82 14.62
CA LEU A 59 -0.23 -2.85 15.57
C LEU A 59 0.25 -2.57 17.01
N ASN A 60 1.49 -2.11 17.16
CA ASN A 60 2.02 -1.72 18.46
C ASN A 60 1.32 -0.48 19.03
N ARG A 61 0.98 0.49 18.17
CA ARG A 61 0.18 1.64 18.60
C ARG A 61 -1.20 1.20 19.08
N LEU A 62 -1.91 0.36 18.34
CA LEU A 62 -3.21 -0.18 18.75
C LEU A 62 -3.14 -0.91 20.09
N TYR A 63 -2.06 -1.66 20.31
CA TYR A 63 -1.82 -2.32 21.59
C TYR A 63 -1.59 -1.31 22.73
N ARG A 64 -0.75 -0.31 22.54
CA ARG A 64 -0.51 0.74 23.55
C ARG A 64 -1.75 1.54 23.87
N GLU A 65 -2.59 1.79 22.87
CA GLU A 65 -3.88 2.49 23.02
C GLU A 65 -4.99 1.59 23.55
N ARG A 66 -4.69 0.34 23.88
CA ARG A 66 -5.63 -0.68 24.39
C ARG A 66 -6.76 -1.04 23.42
N ASN A 67 -6.53 -0.85 22.15
CA ASN A 67 -7.42 -1.29 21.07
C ASN A 67 -7.12 -2.72 20.57
N LEU A 68 -6.02 -3.30 21.05
CA LEU A 68 -5.66 -4.71 20.89
C LEU A 68 -5.16 -5.26 22.21
N THR A 69 -5.51 -6.52 22.50
CA THR A 69 -4.88 -7.29 23.56
C THR A 69 -3.48 -7.76 23.12
N LEU A 70 -2.66 -8.22 24.06
CA LEU A 70 -1.37 -8.82 23.72
C LEU A 70 -1.55 -10.03 22.78
N GLU A 71 -2.54 -10.88 23.05
CA GLU A 71 -2.86 -12.03 22.21
C GLU A 71 -3.32 -11.57 20.81
N GLY A 72 -4.18 -10.56 20.72
CA GLY A 72 -4.64 -9.99 19.46
C GLY A 72 -3.49 -9.40 18.64
N LYS A 73 -2.52 -8.76 19.28
CA LYS A 73 -1.31 -8.26 18.62
C LYS A 73 -0.45 -9.41 18.08
N GLN A 74 -0.25 -10.47 18.85
CA GLN A 74 0.50 -11.66 18.41
C GLN A 74 -0.17 -12.35 17.22
N GLN A 75 -1.48 -12.49 17.25
CA GLN A 75 -2.25 -13.03 16.12
C GLN A 75 -2.13 -12.14 14.87
N ALA A 76 -2.19 -10.83 15.03
CA ALA A 76 -2.05 -9.88 13.95
C ALA A 76 -0.66 -9.94 13.30
N ILE A 77 0.40 -10.07 14.10
CA ILE A 77 1.78 -10.24 13.60
C ILE A 77 1.92 -11.55 12.84
N SER A 78 1.33 -12.64 13.34
CA SER A 78 1.30 -13.93 12.62
C SER A 78 0.56 -13.81 11.29
N ARG A 79 -0.55 -13.08 11.27
CA ARG A 79 -1.31 -12.82 10.04
C ARG A 79 -0.49 -11.99 9.05
N LEU A 80 0.21 -10.97 9.51
CA LEU A 80 1.13 -10.19 8.68
C LEU A 80 2.20 -11.08 8.03
N THR A 81 2.83 -11.95 8.82
CA THR A 81 3.83 -12.91 8.32
C THR A 81 3.26 -13.81 7.22
N TYR A 82 2.02 -14.26 7.38
CA TYR A 82 1.33 -15.06 6.38
C TYR A 82 1.04 -14.26 5.09
N LEU A 83 0.52 -13.04 5.22
CA LEU A 83 0.17 -12.20 4.07
C LEU A 83 1.38 -11.82 3.23
N ARG A 84 2.47 -11.41 3.86
CA ARG A 84 3.67 -10.93 3.16
C ARG A 84 4.39 -12.00 2.34
N ARG A 85 4.11 -13.27 2.54
CA ARG A 85 4.66 -14.36 1.70
C ARG A 85 4.23 -14.27 0.24
N ARG A 86 3.09 -13.62 -0.02
CA ARG A 86 2.49 -13.50 -1.36
C ARG A 86 2.66 -12.11 -1.96
N TRP A 87 3.24 -11.18 -1.25
CA TRP A 87 3.42 -9.82 -1.74
C TRP A 87 4.50 -9.75 -2.82
N ASN A 88 4.27 -8.87 -3.79
CA ASN A 88 5.30 -8.34 -4.63
C ASN A 88 5.79 -7.03 -4.00
N GLU A 89 6.93 -7.06 -3.34
CA GLU A 89 7.49 -5.89 -2.66
C GLU A 89 8.34 -5.06 -3.62
N ILE A 90 8.06 -3.76 -3.67
CA ILE A 90 8.91 -2.79 -4.37
C ILE A 90 10.10 -2.48 -3.47
N GLN A 91 11.29 -2.86 -3.92
CA GLN A 91 12.52 -2.75 -3.15
C GLN A 91 13.02 -1.30 -3.05
N PRO A 92 13.76 -0.94 -1.99
CA PRO A 92 14.37 0.36 -1.89
C PRO A 92 15.39 0.58 -3.01
N ALA A 93 15.22 1.67 -3.75
CA ALA A 93 16.06 2.07 -4.85
C ALA A 93 16.11 3.59 -4.95
N ASP A 94 17.10 4.13 -5.64
CA ASP A 94 17.22 5.57 -5.83
C ASP A 94 16.00 6.19 -6.50
N GLU A 95 15.37 5.48 -7.44
CA GLU A 95 14.13 5.92 -8.09
C GLU A 95 12.99 6.16 -7.11
N VAL A 96 12.85 5.31 -6.08
CA VAL A 96 11.84 5.49 -5.03
C VAL A 96 12.13 6.76 -4.24
N ARG A 97 13.37 6.97 -3.85
CA ARG A 97 13.79 8.16 -3.12
C ARG A 97 13.56 9.43 -3.93
N ASP A 98 13.99 9.46 -5.17
CA ASP A 98 13.83 10.62 -6.05
C ASP A 98 12.34 10.96 -6.25
N SER A 99 11.50 9.95 -6.47
CA SER A 99 10.05 10.14 -6.57
C SER A 99 9.45 10.64 -5.27
N ALA A 100 9.89 10.13 -4.11
CA ALA A 100 9.40 10.59 -2.82
C ALA A 100 9.73 12.07 -2.56
N GLU A 101 10.96 12.48 -2.86
CA GLU A 101 11.38 13.88 -2.73
C GLU A 101 10.52 14.80 -3.63
N ARG A 102 10.25 14.39 -4.85
CA ARG A 102 9.35 15.13 -5.76
C ARG A 102 7.95 15.26 -5.16
N LEU A 103 7.39 14.17 -4.65
CA LEU A 103 6.04 14.12 -4.07
C LEU A 103 5.91 15.05 -2.85
N LEU A 104 6.94 15.12 -2.02
CA LEU A 104 6.96 16.02 -0.86
C LEU A 104 6.93 17.50 -1.25
N ASN A 105 7.44 17.86 -2.43
CA ASN A 105 7.38 19.23 -2.96
C ASN A 105 6.00 19.60 -3.52
N ILE A 106 5.17 18.62 -3.86
CA ILE A 106 3.88 18.81 -4.53
C ILE A 106 2.71 18.59 -3.56
N HIS A 107 2.82 17.59 -2.70
CA HIS A 107 1.74 17.16 -1.80
C HIS A 107 2.13 17.36 -0.34
N LYS A 108 1.14 17.62 0.52
CA LYS A 108 1.33 17.69 1.97
C LYS A 108 1.38 16.29 2.58
N LEU A 109 2.45 15.56 2.29
CA LEU A 109 2.67 14.21 2.79
C LEU A 109 3.74 14.18 3.87
N LYS A 110 3.64 13.23 4.77
CA LYS A 110 4.75 12.81 5.62
C LYS A 110 5.71 11.92 4.83
N ALA A 111 6.95 11.79 5.29
CA ALA A 111 7.98 11.02 4.59
C ALA A 111 7.55 9.56 4.32
N ALA A 112 6.94 8.90 5.30
CA ALA A 112 6.47 7.51 5.14
C ALA A 112 5.42 7.38 4.03
N ASP A 113 4.46 8.30 3.96
CA ASP A 113 3.41 8.31 2.92
C ASP A 113 4.01 8.63 1.54
N ALA A 114 4.97 9.55 1.49
CA ALA A 114 5.66 9.86 0.24
C ALA A 114 6.43 8.64 -0.30
N LEU A 115 7.06 7.85 0.56
CA LEU A 115 7.72 6.60 0.16
C LEU A 115 6.73 5.54 -0.32
N GLN A 116 5.57 5.43 0.31
CA GLN A 116 4.49 4.53 -0.15
C GLN A 116 4.05 4.90 -1.57
N LEU A 117 3.72 6.15 -1.80
CA LEU A 117 3.27 6.62 -3.10
C LEU A 117 4.38 6.54 -4.16
N ALA A 118 5.61 6.85 -3.78
CA ALA A 118 6.78 6.71 -4.65
C ALA A 118 6.98 5.26 -5.09
N ALA A 119 6.87 4.30 -4.17
CA ALA A 119 6.94 2.88 -4.49
C ALA A 119 5.85 2.46 -5.49
N ALA A 120 4.63 2.95 -5.31
CA ALA A 120 3.54 2.71 -6.25
C ALA A 120 3.84 3.27 -7.64
N LEU A 121 4.41 4.47 -7.72
CA LEU A 121 4.80 5.08 -9.00
C LEU A 121 5.94 4.32 -9.68
N VAL A 122 6.94 3.86 -8.92
CA VAL A 122 8.02 3.01 -9.47
C VAL A 122 7.45 1.69 -9.99
N TRP A 123 6.53 1.07 -9.25
CA TRP A 123 5.85 -0.15 -9.70
C TRP A 123 5.23 0.00 -11.09
N CYS A 124 4.57 1.10 -11.36
CA CYS A 124 3.91 1.35 -12.64
C CYS A 124 4.76 2.12 -13.66
N GLY A 125 6.07 2.29 -13.40
CA GLY A 125 6.99 3.00 -14.28
C GLY A 125 6.60 4.46 -14.51
N GLN A 126 6.15 5.14 -13.46
CA GLN A 126 5.68 6.54 -13.47
C GLN A 126 4.43 6.76 -14.35
N ARG A 127 3.64 5.70 -14.60
CA ARG A 127 2.42 5.74 -15.40
C ARG A 127 1.25 5.13 -14.63
N PRO A 128 0.64 5.89 -13.69
CA PRO A 128 -0.38 5.38 -12.79
C PRO A 128 -1.77 5.18 -13.44
N HIS A 129 -2.00 5.74 -14.62
CA HIS A 129 -3.28 5.63 -15.30
C HIS A 129 -3.70 4.15 -15.49
N GLY A 130 -4.90 3.80 -15.05
CA GLY A 130 -5.42 2.43 -15.10
C GLY A 130 -4.84 1.49 -14.04
N ARG A 131 -4.03 2.00 -13.10
CA ARG A 131 -3.48 1.23 -11.97
C ARG A 131 -4.25 1.52 -10.71
N HIS A 132 -4.50 0.49 -9.92
CA HIS A 132 -5.27 0.59 -8.68
C HIS A 132 -4.36 0.79 -7.47
N PHE A 133 -4.77 1.71 -6.61
CA PHE A 133 -4.15 1.99 -5.33
C PHE A 133 -5.20 1.80 -4.23
N ILE A 134 -4.92 0.96 -3.25
CA ILE A 134 -5.86 0.59 -2.19
C ILE A 134 -5.37 1.12 -0.86
N GLY A 135 -6.21 1.84 -0.16
CA GLY A 135 -5.93 2.39 1.14
C GLY A 135 -7.15 2.99 1.81
N ALA A 136 -6.99 3.43 3.06
CA ALA A 136 -8.01 4.19 3.76
C ALA A 136 -8.12 5.60 3.16
N ASP A 137 -9.24 6.26 3.41
CA ASP A 137 -9.41 7.65 3.03
C ASP A 137 -8.42 8.56 3.79
N GLY A 138 -7.96 9.62 3.13
CA GLY A 138 -7.05 10.58 3.72
C GLY A 138 -6.08 11.20 2.73
N VAL A 139 -5.06 11.87 3.26
CA VAL A 139 -4.12 12.68 2.47
C VAL A 139 -3.34 11.84 1.46
N LEU A 140 -2.91 10.64 1.83
CA LEU A 140 -2.20 9.75 0.91
C LEU A 140 -3.10 9.28 -0.24
N ALA A 141 -4.35 8.92 0.06
CA ALA A 141 -5.31 8.54 -0.97
C ALA A 141 -5.56 9.70 -1.95
N ASP A 142 -5.75 10.91 -1.44
CA ASP A 142 -5.94 12.11 -2.27
C ASP A 142 -4.71 12.37 -3.17
N ALA A 143 -3.52 12.23 -2.63
CA ALA A 143 -2.28 12.40 -3.39
C ALA A 143 -2.12 11.32 -4.48
N ALA A 144 -2.45 10.08 -4.18
CA ALA A 144 -2.40 8.98 -5.15
C ALA A 144 -3.39 9.21 -6.31
N GLU A 145 -4.60 9.68 -6.00
CA GLU A 145 -5.58 10.05 -7.02
C GLU A 145 -5.09 11.23 -7.88
N ALA A 146 -4.53 12.25 -7.25
CA ALA A 146 -3.96 13.41 -7.95
C ALA A 146 -2.80 13.02 -8.88
N GLU A 147 -2.02 11.99 -8.53
CA GLU A 147 -0.96 11.45 -9.38
C GLU A 147 -1.49 10.59 -10.53
N GLY A 148 -2.75 10.18 -10.49
CA GLY A 148 -3.42 9.48 -11.59
C GLY A 148 -3.83 8.04 -11.33
N PHE A 149 -3.65 7.53 -10.10
CA PHE A 149 -4.14 6.19 -9.72
C PHE A 149 -5.66 6.15 -9.66
N THR A 150 -6.21 4.98 -9.94
CA THR A 150 -7.60 4.66 -9.60
C THR A 150 -7.65 4.20 -8.16
N LEU A 151 -8.29 5.00 -7.30
CA LEU A 151 -8.38 4.73 -5.86
C LEU A 151 -9.48 3.72 -5.53
N ILE A 152 -9.15 2.81 -4.62
CA ILE A 152 -10.13 2.01 -3.89
C ILE A 152 -9.98 2.40 -2.43
N ARG A 153 -10.91 3.24 -1.97
CA ARG A 153 -10.92 3.75 -0.60
C ARG A 153 -11.66 2.78 0.30
N LEU A 154 -10.99 2.32 1.34
CA LEU A 154 -11.60 1.49 2.39
C LEU A 154 -12.20 2.42 3.44
N LEU A 155 -13.52 2.43 3.53
CA LEU A 155 -14.30 3.29 4.42
C LEU A 155 -14.80 2.55 5.67
#